data_6ba0cdb60369fa865841a5852ac82d62
#
_entry.id   6ba0cdb60369fa865841a5852ac82d62
#
_cell.length_a   1.000
_cell.length_b   1.000
_cell.length_c   1.000
_cell.angle_alpha   90.00
_cell.angle_beta   90.00
_cell.angle_gamma   90.00
#
_symmetry.space_group_name_H-M   'P 1'
#
loop_
_entity.id
_entity.type
_entity.pdbx_description
1 polymer ?
#
loop_
_entity_poly.entity_id
_entity_poly.type
_entity_poly.pdbx_seq_one_letter_code
_entity_poly.pdbx_strand_id
1 'polypeptide(L)'
;SRIVDFERGATTVVPGLAERWEISPDGKVYTFHLRKGVKWHNHRDWKPTRDFNADDMIFSIERQWKESHPYFRVTSPNHSYFNDMGLPKLLKSVERVNDYTVRITLEKPEAPFLSDLAMEYAGVQSKEYADAMLKAGTPEKIDQEPIGTGPFYLVRYIKDAVIRYKAFPQFWGGKAKIDDLVFSITPDASVRWAKLQKGECHVMPY
;
A
#
# COMPACT_ATOMS: atom_id res chain seq x y z
N SER A 1 0.07 -0.98 -4.39
CA SER A 1 0.81 0.22 -4.85
C SER A 1 0.61 1.37 -3.90
N ARG A 2 1.44 2.40 -3.96
CA ARG A 2 1.38 3.66 -3.21
C ARG A 2 0.86 4.78 -4.10
N ILE A 3 0.51 5.90 -3.51
CA ILE A 3 0.02 7.08 -4.26
C ILE A 3 1.13 7.68 -5.11
N VAL A 4 2.29 7.85 -4.52
CA VAL A 4 3.55 8.18 -5.19
C VAL A 4 4.58 7.12 -4.84
N ASP A 5 5.66 7.02 -5.57
CA ASP A 5 6.70 6.02 -5.37
C ASP A 5 8.10 6.67 -5.40
N PHE A 6 9.11 5.95 -5.00
CA PHE A 6 10.49 6.36 -5.26
C PHE A 6 10.97 5.80 -6.60
N GLU A 7 11.73 6.59 -7.33
CA GLU A 7 12.48 6.11 -8.48
C GLU A 7 13.44 4.99 -8.03
N ARG A 8 13.60 3.96 -8.85
CA ARG A 8 14.45 2.82 -8.50
C ARG A 8 15.91 3.24 -8.30
N GLY A 9 16.41 3.00 -7.10
CA GLY A 9 17.78 3.34 -6.73
C GLY A 9 18.02 4.83 -6.43
N ALA A 10 16.95 5.63 -6.32
CA ALA A 10 17.02 7.06 -6.01
C ALA A 10 16.00 7.45 -4.92
N THR A 11 16.11 8.68 -4.44
CA THR A 11 15.17 9.29 -3.48
C THR A 11 14.17 10.24 -4.16
N THR A 12 14.21 10.32 -5.48
CA THR A 12 13.29 11.13 -6.27
C THR A 12 11.89 10.54 -6.21
N VAL A 13 10.90 11.35 -5.86
CA VAL A 13 9.51 10.95 -5.87
C VAL A 13 8.96 10.97 -7.30
N VAL A 14 8.34 9.86 -7.70
CA VAL A 14 7.76 9.65 -9.03
C VAL A 14 6.28 9.26 -8.93
N PRO A 15 5.50 9.39 -10.03
CA PRO A 15 4.12 8.93 -10.08
C PRO A 15 3.94 7.46 -9.71
N GLY A 16 2.97 7.19 -8.84
CA GLY A 16 2.47 5.86 -8.50
C GLY A 16 1.03 5.71 -8.95
N LEU A 17 0.10 5.54 -7.99
CA LEU A 17 -1.34 5.56 -8.27
C LEU A 17 -1.86 6.97 -8.59
N ALA A 18 -1.15 8.03 -8.18
CA ALA A 18 -1.34 9.37 -8.72
C ALA A 18 -0.46 9.54 -9.96
N GLU A 19 -1.05 10.00 -11.06
CA GLU A 19 -0.32 10.31 -12.30
C GLU A 19 0.43 11.64 -12.20
N ARG A 20 -0.13 12.57 -11.43
CA ARG A 20 0.42 13.89 -11.14
C ARG A 20 -0.19 14.45 -9.87
N TRP A 21 0.43 15.49 -9.35
CA TRP A 21 -0.08 16.26 -8.22
C TRP A 21 0.26 17.75 -8.37
N GLU A 22 -0.49 18.56 -7.66
CA GLU A 22 -0.31 20.01 -7.58
C GLU A 22 -0.11 20.40 -6.12
N ILE A 23 0.77 21.35 -5.87
CA ILE A 23 1.04 21.88 -4.53
C ILE A 23 0.72 23.34 -4.53
N SER A 24 -0.05 23.80 -3.54
CA SER A 24 -0.36 25.22 -3.38
C SER A 24 0.91 26.05 -3.09
N PRO A 25 0.92 27.34 -3.41
CA PRO A 25 2.09 28.20 -3.21
C PRO A 25 2.58 28.26 -1.76
N ASP A 26 1.68 28.06 -0.79
CA ASP A 26 2.00 28.02 0.63
C ASP A 26 2.49 26.63 1.12
N GLY A 27 2.56 25.63 0.22
CA GLY A 27 3.03 24.29 0.51
C GLY A 27 2.11 23.46 1.40
N LYS A 28 0.86 23.87 1.59
CA LYS A 28 -0.07 23.20 2.52
C LYS A 28 -1.11 22.34 1.86
N VAL A 29 -1.46 22.58 0.60
CA VAL A 29 -2.53 21.85 -0.10
C VAL A 29 -1.93 21.05 -1.24
N TYR A 30 -2.18 19.74 -1.21
CA TYR A 30 -1.74 18.78 -2.22
C TYR A 30 -2.98 18.22 -2.92
N THR A 31 -3.07 18.38 -4.24
CA THR A 31 -4.15 17.82 -5.05
C THR A 31 -3.59 16.72 -5.91
N PHE A 32 -4.00 15.48 -5.64
CA PHE A 32 -3.56 14.28 -6.35
C PHE A 32 -4.57 13.90 -7.42
N HIS A 33 -4.11 13.71 -8.65
CA HIS A 33 -4.90 13.20 -9.77
C HIS A 33 -4.59 11.72 -9.96
N LEU A 34 -5.58 10.89 -9.69
CA LEU A 34 -5.41 9.44 -9.59
C LEU A 34 -5.54 8.76 -10.95
N ARG A 35 -4.79 7.69 -11.13
CA ARG A 35 -4.80 6.82 -12.30
C ARG A 35 -6.14 6.10 -12.42
N LYS A 36 -6.72 6.10 -13.63
CA LYS A 36 -7.96 5.39 -13.95
C LYS A 36 -7.67 3.96 -14.42
N GLY A 37 -8.64 3.07 -14.29
CA GLY A 37 -8.57 1.70 -14.81
C GLY A 37 -7.61 0.78 -14.07
N VAL A 38 -7.16 1.17 -12.86
CA VAL A 38 -6.28 0.35 -12.02
C VAL A 38 -7.08 -0.78 -11.40
N LYS A 39 -6.72 -2.02 -11.73
CA LYS A 39 -7.39 -3.22 -11.26
C LYS A 39 -6.87 -3.65 -9.89
N TRP A 40 -7.78 -4.16 -9.07
CA TRP A 40 -7.46 -4.85 -7.83
C TRP A 40 -7.15 -6.33 -8.09
N HIS A 41 -6.33 -6.92 -7.22
CA HIS A 41 -6.16 -8.37 -7.19
C HIS A 41 -7.49 -9.08 -6.87
N ASN A 42 -7.70 -10.25 -7.44
CA ASN A 42 -8.77 -11.13 -6.98
C ASN A 42 -8.33 -11.90 -5.74
N HIS A 43 -9.23 -12.05 -4.78
CA HIS A 43 -9.09 -13.01 -3.69
C HIS A 43 -9.91 -14.27 -4.00
N ARG A 44 -9.58 -15.41 -3.35
CA ARG A 44 -10.25 -16.70 -3.60
C ARG A 44 -11.77 -16.61 -3.47
N ASP A 45 -12.23 -15.98 -2.40
CA ASP A 45 -13.63 -15.94 -1.99
C ASP A 45 -14.27 -14.57 -2.22
N TRP A 46 -13.50 -13.59 -2.70
CA TRP A 46 -13.97 -12.23 -2.93
C TRP A 46 -13.37 -11.65 -4.21
N LYS A 47 -14.20 -10.99 -5.00
CA LYS A 47 -13.79 -10.33 -6.24
C LYS A 47 -14.15 -8.86 -6.21
N PRO A 48 -13.25 -7.96 -6.63
CA PRO A 48 -13.55 -6.55 -6.79
C PRO A 48 -14.71 -6.34 -7.77
N THR A 49 -15.63 -5.44 -7.45
CA THR A 49 -16.70 -5.03 -8.37
C THR A 49 -16.39 -3.72 -9.08
N ARG A 50 -15.36 -3.01 -8.61
CA ARG A 50 -14.89 -1.75 -9.19
C ARG A 50 -13.36 -1.67 -9.22
N ASP A 51 -12.86 -0.74 -10.02
CA ASP A 51 -11.45 -0.37 -10.05
C ASP A 51 -11.09 0.54 -8.85
N PHE A 52 -9.79 0.76 -8.65
CA PHE A 52 -9.26 1.74 -7.69
C PHE A 52 -9.81 3.13 -7.95
N ASN A 53 -10.15 3.86 -6.91
CA ASN A 53 -10.57 5.24 -6.94
C ASN A 53 -10.18 6.03 -5.67
N ALA A 54 -10.68 7.26 -5.55
CA ALA A 54 -10.40 8.18 -4.45
C ALA A 54 -10.78 7.62 -3.06
N ASP A 55 -11.87 6.84 -2.98
CA ASP A 55 -12.33 6.29 -1.70
C ASP A 55 -11.30 5.35 -1.08
N ASP A 56 -10.53 4.63 -1.90
CA ASP A 56 -9.49 3.71 -1.43
C ASP A 56 -8.28 4.45 -0.85
N MET A 57 -7.89 5.56 -1.49
CA MET A 57 -6.83 6.42 -0.96
C MET A 57 -7.23 7.04 0.38
N ILE A 58 -8.44 7.59 0.44
CA ILE A 58 -8.98 8.22 1.66
C ILE A 58 -9.06 7.19 2.78
N PHE A 59 -9.66 6.01 2.52
CA PHE A 59 -9.74 4.90 3.46
C PHE A 59 -8.36 4.54 4.04
N SER A 60 -7.35 4.41 3.18
CA SER A 60 -6.01 3.97 3.57
C SER A 60 -5.29 4.97 4.47
N ILE A 61 -5.55 6.26 4.30
CA ILE A 61 -5.03 7.32 5.17
C ILE A 61 -5.85 7.39 6.47
N GLU A 62 -7.17 7.46 6.36
CA GLU A 62 -8.05 7.68 7.52
C GLU A 62 -8.02 6.54 8.53
N ARG A 63 -7.85 5.29 8.09
CA ARG A 63 -7.71 4.14 8.99
C ARG A 63 -6.51 4.24 9.93
N GLN A 64 -5.47 4.97 9.53
CA GLN A 64 -4.26 5.20 10.31
C GLN A 64 -4.32 6.50 11.11
N TRP A 65 -5.17 7.43 10.72
CA TRP A 65 -5.25 8.78 11.27
C TRP A 65 -6.38 8.96 12.29
N LYS A 66 -7.59 8.50 11.95
CA LYS A 66 -8.80 8.78 12.75
C LYS A 66 -9.06 7.67 13.74
N GLU A 67 -8.93 7.94 15.04
CA GLU A 67 -9.21 6.97 16.10
C GLU A 67 -10.65 6.42 16.06
N SER A 68 -11.60 7.20 15.54
CA SER A 68 -12.99 6.76 15.35
C SER A 68 -13.21 5.84 14.16
N HIS A 69 -12.19 5.67 13.30
CA HIS A 69 -12.31 4.83 12.12
C HIS A 69 -12.41 3.34 12.52
N PRO A 70 -13.37 2.54 11.96
CA PRO A 70 -13.58 1.15 12.35
C PRO A 70 -12.32 0.26 12.25
N TYR A 71 -11.42 0.62 11.35
CA TYR A 71 -10.16 -0.10 11.11
C TYR A 71 -8.95 0.44 11.89
N PHE A 72 -9.12 1.49 12.70
CA PHE A 72 -7.98 2.11 13.41
C PHE A 72 -7.25 1.14 14.34
N ARG A 73 -7.98 0.19 14.97
CA ARG A 73 -7.42 -0.76 15.96
C ARG A 73 -7.46 -2.21 15.50
N VAL A 74 -7.74 -2.48 14.22
CA VAL A 74 -8.00 -3.86 13.78
C VAL A 74 -6.75 -4.72 13.83
N THR A 75 -5.62 -4.30 13.28
CA THR A 75 -4.41 -5.13 13.18
C THR A 75 -3.15 -4.47 13.67
N SER A 76 -3.13 -3.17 13.72
CA SER A 76 -2.01 -2.40 14.26
C SER A 76 -2.53 -1.36 15.25
N PRO A 77 -2.39 -1.58 16.56
CA PRO A 77 -2.94 -0.65 17.54
C PRO A 77 -2.28 0.73 17.51
N ASN A 78 -1.10 0.85 16.91
CA ASN A 78 -0.28 2.04 17.07
C ASN A 78 0.10 2.74 15.76
N HIS A 79 -0.10 2.15 14.56
CA HIS A 79 0.34 2.73 13.27
C HIS A 79 1.68 3.47 13.40
N SER A 80 2.71 2.77 13.93
CA SER A 80 3.96 3.39 14.42
C SER A 80 4.63 4.28 13.36
N TYR A 81 4.83 3.79 12.14
CA TYR A 81 5.44 4.59 11.08
C TYR A 81 4.65 5.85 10.76
N PHE A 82 3.33 5.77 10.68
CA PHE A 82 2.46 6.91 10.43
C PHE A 82 2.57 7.96 11.55
N ASN A 83 2.64 7.50 12.80
CA ASN A 83 2.80 8.35 13.98
C ASN A 83 4.20 8.94 14.07
N ASP A 84 5.25 8.15 13.82
CA ASP A 84 6.65 8.57 13.92
C ASP A 84 6.99 9.63 12.86
N MET A 85 6.34 9.60 11.68
CA MET A 85 6.41 10.68 10.68
C MET A 85 5.60 11.92 11.07
N GLY A 86 4.92 11.91 12.22
CA GLY A 86 4.16 13.05 12.71
C GLY A 86 2.88 13.36 11.94
N LEU A 87 2.44 12.45 11.07
CA LEU A 87 1.28 12.65 10.19
C LEU A 87 -0.02 12.95 10.93
N PRO A 88 -0.31 12.36 12.12
CA PRO A 88 -1.55 12.70 12.84
C PRO A 88 -1.70 14.16 13.21
N LYS A 89 -0.56 14.85 13.46
CA LYS A 89 -0.55 16.29 13.80
C LYS A 89 -0.37 17.17 12.57
N LEU A 90 0.12 16.61 11.47
CA LEU A 90 0.38 17.31 10.24
C LEU A 90 -0.87 17.41 9.35
N LEU A 91 -1.65 16.32 9.27
CA LEU A 91 -2.85 16.28 8.46
C LEU A 91 -3.97 17.13 9.06
N LYS A 92 -4.56 18.00 8.23
CA LYS A 92 -5.75 18.80 8.55
C LYS A 92 -7.01 18.20 7.94
N SER A 93 -6.98 17.88 6.65
CA SER A 93 -8.07 17.21 5.96
C SER A 93 -7.58 16.31 4.82
N VAL A 94 -8.40 15.29 4.51
CA VAL A 94 -8.28 14.44 3.33
C VAL A 94 -9.65 14.41 2.69
N GLU A 95 -9.78 14.95 1.48
CA GLU A 95 -11.07 15.22 0.85
C GLU A 95 -11.18 14.61 -0.54
N ARG A 96 -12.30 13.95 -0.81
CA ARG A 96 -12.66 13.51 -2.15
C ARG A 96 -13.19 14.70 -2.95
N VAL A 97 -12.43 15.13 -3.96
CA VAL A 97 -12.89 16.17 -4.91
C VAL A 97 -13.81 15.53 -5.95
N ASN A 98 -13.40 14.38 -6.48
CA ASN A 98 -14.19 13.50 -7.36
C ASN A 98 -13.62 12.08 -7.30
N ASP A 99 -14.12 11.16 -8.14
CA ASP A 99 -13.70 9.74 -8.14
C ASP A 99 -12.19 9.53 -8.33
N TYR A 100 -11.50 10.47 -8.97
CA TYR A 100 -10.08 10.36 -9.30
C TYR A 100 -9.26 11.59 -8.89
N THR A 101 -9.78 12.37 -7.94
CA THR A 101 -9.04 13.52 -7.41
C THR A 101 -9.24 13.60 -5.91
N VAL A 102 -8.13 13.58 -5.18
CA VAL A 102 -8.08 13.72 -3.72
C VAL A 102 -7.28 14.95 -3.37
N ARG A 103 -7.79 15.72 -2.41
CA ARG A 103 -7.10 16.88 -1.83
C ARG A 103 -6.69 16.54 -0.41
N ILE A 104 -5.41 16.75 -0.10
CA ILE A 104 -4.88 16.69 1.27
C ILE A 104 -4.47 18.10 1.68
N THR A 105 -4.94 18.55 2.83
CA THR A 105 -4.54 19.82 3.44
C THR A 105 -3.73 19.52 4.69
N LEU A 106 -2.61 20.23 4.84
CA LEU A 106 -1.70 20.14 5.98
C LEU A 106 -1.90 21.33 6.92
N GLU A 107 -1.62 21.18 8.19
CA GLU A 107 -1.61 22.26 9.19
C GLU A 107 -0.49 23.27 8.92
N LYS A 108 0.67 22.77 8.47
CA LYS A 108 1.85 23.55 8.11
C LYS A 108 2.51 22.99 6.86
N PRO A 109 3.34 23.77 6.15
CA PRO A 109 4.15 23.23 5.07
C PRO A 109 5.10 22.15 5.59
N GLU A 110 5.23 21.04 4.86
CA GLU A 110 6.12 19.94 5.22
C GLU A 110 6.85 19.42 3.99
N ALA A 111 8.14 19.69 3.89
CA ALA A 111 8.94 19.37 2.72
C ALA A 111 9.01 17.86 2.41
N PRO A 112 9.17 16.94 3.39
CA PRO A 112 9.23 15.50 3.14
C PRO A 112 7.87 14.83 2.89
N PHE A 113 6.75 15.54 2.95
CA PHE A 113 5.41 14.95 2.90
C PHE A 113 5.18 14.00 1.70
N LEU A 114 5.66 14.36 0.50
CA LEU A 114 5.57 13.45 -0.65
C LEU A 114 6.43 12.20 -0.49
N SER A 115 7.61 12.34 0.11
CA SER A 115 8.49 11.20 0.40
C SER A 115 7.86 10.27 1.44
N ASP A 116 7.16 10.82 2.44
CA ASP A 116 6.42 10.04 3.43
C ASP A 116 5.32 9.21 2.76
N LEU A 117 4.61 9.78 1.78
CA LEU A 117 3.60 9.05 1.00
C LEU A 117 4.20 8.00 0.03
N ALA A 118 5.51 8.04 -0.23
CA ALA A 118 6.22 7.04 -1.00
C ALA A 118 6.76 5.88 -0.13
N MET A 119 6.60 5.93 1.18
CA MET A 119 7.03 4.87 2.09
C MET A 119 6.03 3.71 2.14
N GLU A 120 6.48 2.54 2.61
CA GLU A 120 5.71 1.29 2.55
C GLU A 120 4.39 1.34 3.32
N TYR A 121 4.33 2.03 4.45
CA TYR A 121 3.10 2.17 5.25
C TYR A 121 1.98 2.93 4.53
N ALA A 122 2.30 3.72 3.49
CA ALA A 122 1.34 4.45 2.69
C ALA A 122 0.74 3.61 1.54
N GLY A 123 0.90 2.30 1.61
CA GLY A 123 0.28 1.36 0.67
C GLY A 123 -1.25 1.48 0.66
N VAL A 124 -1.84 1.61 -0.53
CA VAL A 124 -3.29 1.76 -0.69
C VAL A 124 -3.99 0.42 -0.62
N GLN A 125 -5.05 0.35 0.20
CA GLN A 125 -5.92 -0.80 0.40
C GLN A 125 -7.31 -0.54 -0.17
N SER A 126 -8.00 -1.62 -0.58
CA SER A 126 -9.35 -1.53 -1.11
C SER A 126 -10.37 -1.27 0.00
N LYS A 127 -11.04 -0.13 -0.09
CA LYS A 127 -12.17 0.17 0.80
C LYS A 127 -13.31 -0.83 0.61
N GLU A 128 -13.60 -1.22 -0.63
CA GLU A 128 -14.67 -2.19 -0.94
C GLU A 128 -14.41 -3.55 -0.28
N TYR A 129 -13.16 -4.05 -0.34
CA TYR A 129 -12.77 -5.28 0.33
C TYR A 129 -12.85 -5.14 1.86
N ALA A 130 -12.38 -4.03 2.38
CA ALA A 130 -12.47 -3.73 3.81
C ALA A 130 -13.93 -3.71 4.29
N ASP A 131 -14.81 -2.98 3.60
CA ASP A 131 -16.24 -2.93 3.94
C ASP A 131 -16.87 -4.33 3.93
N ALA A 132 -16.51 -5.18 2.96
CA ALA A 132 -16.97 -6.56 2.88
C ALA A 132 -16.48 -7.42 4.06
N MET A 133 -15.20 -7.29 4.45
CA MET A 133 -14.63 -8.02 5.59
C MET A 133 -15.20 -7.55 6.93
N LEU A 134 -15.44 -6.24 7.08
CA LEU A 134 -16.08 -5.69 8.26
C LEU A 134 -17.51 -6.24 8.40
N LYS A 135 -18.27 -6.25 7.31
CA LYS A 135 -19.64 -6.79 7.28
C LYS A 135 -19.66 -8.30 7.57
N ALA A 136 -18.63 -9.03 7.15
CA ALA A 136 -18.50 -10.46 7.43
C ALA A 136 -18.02 -10.77 8.85
N GLY A 137 -17.67 -9.77 9.67
CA GLY A 137 -17.13 -9.94 11.02
C GLY A 137 -15.68 -10.43 11.06
N THR A 138 -14.93 -10.26 9.97
CA THR A 138 -13.54 -10.68 9.83
C THR A 138 -12.64 -9.54 9.32
N PRO A 139 -12.65 -8.37 9.99
CA PRO A 139 -11.93 -7.18 9.48
C PRO A 139 -10.41 -7.38 9.38
N GLU A 140 -9.82 -8.25 10.19
CA GLU A 140 -8.39 -8.57 10.19
C GLU A 140 -7.91 -9.19 8.87
N LYS A 141 -8.81 -9.71 8.06
CA LYS A 141 -8.48 -10.32 6.76
C LYS A 141 -7.88 -9.33 5.77
N ILE A 142 -8.14 -8.04 5.89
CA ILE A 142 -7.52 -7.04 4.98
C ILE A 142 -5.99 -7.03 5.10
N ASP A 143 -5.44 -7.45 6.23
CA ASP A 143 -4.00 -7.51 6.48
C ASP A 143 -3.46 -8.95 6.45
N GLN A 144 -4.28 -9.96 6.76
CA GLN A 144 -3.89 -11.38 6.71
C GLN A 144 -4.01 -11.98 5.31
N GLU A 145 -5.00 -11.54 4.55
CA GLU A 145 -5.30 -11.99 3.18
C GLU A 145 -5.42 -10.77 2.25
N PRO A 146 -4.37 -9.93 2.15
CA PRO A 146 -4.47 -8.64 1.48
C PRO A 146 -4.71 -8.79 -0.03
N ILE A 147 -5.52 -7.88 -0.55
CA ILE A 147 -5.57 -7.58 -1.97
C ILE A 147 -4.92 -6.22 -2.24
N GLY A 148 -4.34 -6.05 -3.40
CA GLY A 148 -3.64 -4.84 -3.77
C GLY A 148 -3.78 -4.54 -5.25
N THR A 149 -3.07 -3.50 -5.68
CA THR A 149 -2.97 -3.06 -7.08
C THR A 149 -1.55 -3.22 -7.61
N GLY A 150 -0.71 -4.00 -6.93
CA GLY A 150 0.71 -4.17 -7.24
C GLY A 150 0.99 -5.24 -8.31
N PRO A 151 2.28 -5.41 -8.68
CA PRO A 151 2.67 -6.36 -9.74
C PRO A 151 2.51 -7.84 -9.34
N PHE A 152 2.33 -8.14 -8.06
CA PHE A 152 2.17 -9.49 -7.55
C PHE A 152 1.00 -9.57 -6.59
N TYR A 153 0.21 -10.64 -6.69
CA TYR A 153 -0.88 -10.95 -5.77
C TYR A 153 -0.52 -12.12 -4.84
N LEU A 154 -1.03 -12.09 -3.61
CA LEU A 154 -0.81 -13.12 -2.62
C LEU A 154 -1.53 -14.42 -3.01
N VAL A 155 -0.78 -15.53 -3.09
CA VAL A 155 -1.32 -16.87 -3.32
C VAL A 155 -1.47 -17.62 -2.00
N ARG A 156 -0.45 -17.56 -1.15
CA ARG A 156 -0.42 -18.29 0.11
C ARG A 156 0.58 -17.68 1.09
N TYR A 157 0.17 -17.60 2.33
CA TYR A 157 1.04 -17.35 3.47
C TYR A 157 0.98 -18.53 4.43
N ILE A 158 2.12 -19.11 4.74
CA ILE A 158 2.30 -20.10 5.80
C ILE A 158 3.23 -19.46 6.82
N LYS A 159 2.69 -19.18 8.01
CA LYS A 159 3.43 -18.53 9.09
C LYS A 159 4.75 -19.27 9.35
N ASP A 160 5.81 -18.48 9.53
CA ASP A 160 7.17 -18.93 9.83
C ASP A 160 7.81 -19.86 8.77
N ALA A 161 7.20 -20.00 7.59
CA ALA A 161 7.68 -20.89 6.54
C ALA A 161 7.82 -20.19 5.18
N VAL A 162 6.71 -19.74 4.58
CA VAL A 162 6.76 -19.25 3.22
C VAL A 162 5.65 -18.25 2.90
N ILE A 163 5.98 -17.25 2.07
CA ILE A 163 4.99 -16.39 1.42
C ILE A 163 5.13 -16.58 -0.09
N ARG A 164 4.03 -16.92 -0.75
CA ARG A 164 3.98 -17.12 -2.20
C ARG A 164 3.12 -16.08 -2.87
N TYR A 165 3.66 -15.49 -3.91
CA TYR A 165 2.99 -14.55 -4.79
C TYR A 165 3.06 -15.01 -6.24
N LYS A 166 2.10 -14.56 -7.06
CA LYS A 166 2.14 -14.67 -8.51
C LYS A 166 2.05 -13.31 -9.16
N ALA A 167 2.65 -13.20 -10.35
CA ALA A 167 2.55 -12.00 -11.15
C ALA A 167 1.08 -11.67 -11.47
N PHE A 168 0.72 -10.40 -11.34
CA PHE A 168 -0.60 -9.90 -11.68
C PHE A 168 -0.63 -9.41 -13.14
N PRO A 169 -1.30 -10.13 -14.05
CA PRO A 169 -1.26 -9.79 -15.47
C PRO A 169 -1.86 -8.42 -15.80
N GLN A 170 -2.79 -7.95 -14.97
CA GLN A 170 -3.49 -6.67 -15.15
C GLN A 170 -2.83 -5.52 -14.38
N PHE A 171 -1.59 -5.70 -13.93
CA PHE A 171 -0.87 -4.62 -13.26
C PHE A 171 -0.74 -3.40 -14.17
N TRP A 172 -1.12 -2.24 -13.69
CA TRP A 172 -1.13 -0.98 -14.43
C TRP A 172 0.27 -0.53 -14.92
N GLY A 173 1.32 -0.96 -14.26
CA GLY A 173 2.73 -0.68 -14.64
C GLY A 173 3.34 -1.73 -15.58
N GLY A 174 2.52 -2.64 -16.13
CA GLY A 174 2.96 -3.73 -17.00
C GLY A 174 3.29 -5.02 -16.25
N LYS A 175 3.15 -6.16 -16.90
CA LYS A 175 3.40 -7.47 -16.31
C LYS A 175 4.83 -7.57 -15.76
N ALA A 176 4.97 -8.13 -14.56
CA ALA A 176 6.28 -8.44 -13.98
C ALA A 176 7.06 -9.44 -14.87
N LYS A 177 8.40 -9.34 -14.85
CA LYS A 177 9.28 -10.20 -15.65
C LYS A 177 9.37 -11.64 -15.15
N ILE A 178 8.98 -11.88 -13.89
CA ILE A 178 8.92 -13.21 -13.27
C ILE A 178 7.46 -13.55 -12.98
N ASP A 179 7.08 -14.81 -13.07
CA ASP A 179 5.70 -15.25 -12.85
C ASP A 179 5.43 -15.58 -11.38
N ASP A 180 6.40 -16.12 -10.68
CA ASP A 180 6.29 -16.49 -9.27
C ASP A 180 7.35 -15.77 -8.42
N LEU A 181 6.93 -15.25 -7.26
CA LEU A 181 7.78 -14.65 -6.25
C LEU A 181 7.56 -15.37 -4.93
N VAL A 182 8.63 -15.97 -4.38
CA VAL A 182 8.56 -16.79 -3.16
C VAL A 182 9.54 -16.25 -2.12
N PHE A 183 9.02 -15.93 -0.94
CA PHE A 183 9.84 -15.63 0.23
C PHE A 183 9.90 -16.86 1.12
N SER A 184 11.09 -17.47 1.23
CA SER A 184 11.37 -18.51 2.22
C SER A 184 11.75 -17.86 3.53
N ILE A 185 10.91 -18.01 4.55
CA ILE A 185 11.16 -17.46 5.89
C ILE A 185 12.19 -18.38 6.56
N THR A 186 13.40 -17.88 6.71
CA THR A 186 14.52 -18.63 7.31
C THR A 186 15.21 -17.71 8.32
N PRO A 187 14.91 -17.82 9.63
CA PRO A 187 15.41 -16.89 10.64
C PRO A 187 16.94 -16.91 10.80
N ASP A 188 17.56 -18.07 10.68
CA ASP A 188 19.01 -18.24 10.85
C ASP A 188 19.78 -17.73 9.61
N ALA A 189 20.74 -16.83 9.82
CA ALA A 189 21.54 -16.23 8.77
C ALA A 189 22.47 -17.23 8.06
N SER A 190 23.05 -18.18 8.81
CA SER A 190 23.95 -19.20 8.26
C SER A 190 23.19 -20.13 7.32
N VAL A 191 21.96 -20.49 7.70
CA VAL A 191 21.07 -21.33 6.87
C VAL A 191 20.64 -20.56 5.63
N ARG A 192 20.33 -19.25 5.72
CA ARG A 192 20.03 -18.41 4.53
C ARG A 192 21.21 -18.41 3.56
N TRP A 193 22.41 -18.20 4.09
CA TRP A 193 23.64 -18.21 3.30
C TRP A 193 23.88 -19.55 2.60
N ALA A 194 23.74 -20.67 3.33
CA ALA A 194 23.89 -22.00 2.77
C ALA A 194 22.88 -22.29 1.64
N LYS A 195 21.62 -21.84 1.79
CA LYS A 195 20.59 -21.94 0.74
C LYS A 195 20.95 -21.12 -0.51
N LEU A 196 21.49 -19.91 -0.33
CA LEU A 196 21.96 -19.09 -1.46
C LEU A 196 23.11 -19.79 -2.20
N GLN A 197 24.11 -20.29 -1.48
CA GLN A 197 25.26 -21.00 -2.08
C GLN A 197 24.84 -22.25 -2.86
N LYS A 198 23.83 -22.98 -2.40
CA LYS A 198 23.28 -24.17 -3.07
C LYS A 198 22.33 -23.83 -4.23
N GLY A 199 22.03 -22.55 -4.47
CA GLY A 199 21.07 -22.13 -5.50
C GLY A 199 19.60 -22.41 -5.15
N GLU A 200 19.29 -22.72 -3.88
CA GLU A 200 17.90 -22.88 -3.41
C GLU A 200 17.17 -21.54 -3.31
N CYS A 201 17.91 -20.45 -3.20
CA CYS A 201 17.41 -19.06 -3.23
C CYS A 201 18.22 -18.24 -4.24
N HIS A 202 17.58 -17.28 -4.90
CA HIS A 202 18.21 -16.41 -5.88
C HIS A 202 18.75 -15.11 -5.25
N VAL A 203 18.17 -14.70 -4.13
CA VAL A 203 18.53 -13.46 -3.41
C VAL A 203 18.46 -13.72 -1.92
N MET A 204 19.39 -13.13 -1.17
CA MET A 204 19.38 -13.02 0.27
C MET A 204 19.55 -11.54 0.60
N PRO A 205 18.53 -10.84 1.13
CA PRO A 205 18.58 -9.39 1.30
C PRO A 205 19.54 -8.95 2.41
N TYR A 206 19.79 -9.74 3.45
CA TYR A 206 20.71 -9.50 4.57
C TYR A 206 20.92 -10.77 5.42
#